data_8384cd5ecd89de9b7b441c35893ee260
#
_entry.id   8384cd5ecd89de9b7b441c35893ee260
#
_cell.length_a   1.000
_cell.length_b   1.000
_cell.length_c   1.000
_cell.angle_alpha   90.00
_cell.angle_beta   90.00
_cell.angle_gamma   90.00
#
_symmetry.space_group_name_H-M   'P 1'
#
loop_
_entity.id
_entity.type
_entity.pdbx_description
1 polymer ?
#
loop_
_entity_poly.entity_id
_entity_poly.type
_entity_poly.pdbx_seq_one_letter_code
_entity_poly.pdbx_strand_id
1 'polypeptide(L)'
;MKTITLTPDASGMVDWPTLSNDKKSVVTIGSFDGMHQGHQAVIRRVAELAEQEQAFSVVVLFDPRPALVHAYAAKHDGQEPPAGTPDTQALTSVDERLRAIDAIGVDYTLIVRYTMAFAAKSYRFFLGQMVGKLGMRTLVLGSDAAMGANRAGNVKAIENLALATGVFQLEVVDDFGPGLTRVPVNAKPVMPSEPGEPSDPLEGASKAERRAWSKKHQAKEVRTWSSTNVRYLLSQGRIKDADAILGHAHAVEGTVVHGEERGRTIGFPTANLSENVAGYLPVDGAVSYTHLTLPTI
;
A
#
# COMPACT_ATOMS: atom_id res chain seq x y z
N MET A 1 -2.22 -17.73 8.65
CA MET A 1 -2.09 -17.42 7.18
C MET A 1 -0.88 -18.12 6.58
N LYS A 2 -0.97 -18.62 5.33
CA LYS A 2 0.17 -19.19 4.58
C LYS A 2 0.69 -18.17 3.58
N THR A 3 2.00 -17.88 3.62
CA THR A 3 2.66 -16.94 2.71
C THR A 3 3.47 -17.70 1.66
N ILE A 4 3.37 -17.30 0.39
CA ILE A 4 4.10 -17.88 -0.73
C ILE A 4 4.71 -16.74 -1.56
N THR A 5 6.03 -16.77 -1.75
CA THR A 5 6.72 -15.81 -2.62
C THR A 5 6.86 -16.38 -4.03
N LEU A 6 6.51 -15.58 -5.01
CA LEU A 6 6.47 -15.95 -6.43
C LEU A 6 7.38 -15.01 -7.23
N THR A 7 8.30 -15.57 -7.99
CA THR A 7 9.21 -14.81 -8.84
C THR A 7 8.87 -15.08 -10.31
N PRO A 8 8.52 -14.04 -11.08
CA PRO A 8 8.35 -14.18 -12.52
C PRO A 8 9.65 -14.59 -13.20
N ASP A 9 9.55 -15.36 -14.28
CA ASP A 9 10.68 -15.60 -15.18
C ASP A 9 11.04 -14.36 -16.02
N ALA A 10 12.05 -14.47 -16.87
CA ALA A 10 12.51 -13.37 -17.72
C ALA A 10 11.43 -12.86 -18.70
N SER A 11 10.42 -13.67 -19.01
CA SER A 11 9.27 -13.26 -19.82
C SER A 11 8.16 -12.59 -19.01
N GLY A 12 8.26 -12.55 -17.68
CA GLY A 12 7.24 -12.06 -16.77
C GLY A 12 6.15 -13.09 -16.44
N MET A 13 6.38 -14.37 -16.70
CA MET A 13 5.47 -15.45 -16.33
C MET A 13 5.70 -15.84 -14.88
N VAL A 14 4.61 -16.02 -14.15
CA VAL A 14 4.62 -16.51 -12.76
C VAL A 14 4.13 -17.95 -12.73
N ASP A 15 4.86 -18.81 -12.06
CA ASP A 15 4.39 -20.16 -11.76
C ASP A 15 3.47 -20.13 -10.54
N TRP A 16 2.19 -19.90 -10.81
CA TRP A 16 1.16 -19.80 -9.77
C TRP A 16 0.91 -21.17 -9.14
N PRO A 17 0.81 -21.26 -7.80
CA PRO A 17 0.51 -22.53 -7.15
C PRO A 17 -0.92 -22.98 -7.43
N THR A 18 -1.15 -24.26 -7.46
CA THR A 18 -2.48 -24.85 -7.34
C THR A 18 -2.80 -24.99 -5.85
N LEU A 19 -3.70 -24.17 -5.34
CA LEU A 19 -4.06 -24.18 -3.90
C LEU A 19 -4.89 -25.41 -3.53
N SER A 20 -5.79 -25.83 -4.42
CA SER A 20 -6.62 -27.03 -4.30
C SER A 20 -7.18 -27.40 -5.67
N ASN A 21 -7.50 -28.67 -5.87
CA ASN A 21 -8.23 -29.12 -7.06
C ASN A 21 -9.74 -28.87 -6.95
N ASP A 22 -10.27 -28.88 -5.75
CA ASP A 22 -11.72 -28.85 -5.50
C ASP A 22 -12.18 -27.50 -4.93
N LYS A 23 -11.48 -27.00 -3.92
CA LYS A 23 -11.84 -25.77 -3.23
C LYS A 23 -11.45 -24.54 -4.06
N LYS A 24 -12.39 -23.63 -4.22
CA LYS A 24 -12.24 -22.37 -4.99
C LYS A 24 -11.60 -21.27 -4.13
N SER A 25 -11.37 -20.11 -4.72
CA SER A 25 -10.81 -18.97 -3.99
C SER A 25 -11.54 -17.66 -4.30
N VAL A 26 -11.59 -16.81 -3.29
CA VAL A 26 -11.91 -15.39 -3.35
C VAL A 26 -10.60 -14.63 -3.29
N VAL A 27 -10.35 -13.80 -4.28
CA VAL A 27 -9.02 -13.19 -4.48
C VAL A 27 -9.11 -11.67 -4.49
N THR A 28 -8.15 -11.00 -3.88
CA THR A 28 -7.89 -9.58 -4.13
C THR A 28 -6.43 -9.37 -4.49
N ILE A 29 -6.16 -8.22 -5.14
CA ILE A 29 -4.81 -7.87 -5.59
C ILE A 29 -4.55 -6.39 -5.42
N GLY A 30 -3.39 -6.05 -4.88
CA GLY A 30 -2.97 -4.67 -4.69
C GLY A 30 -1.60 -4.54 -4.05
N SER A 31 -1.12 -3.31 -3.94
CA SER A 31 0.09 -3.00 -3.16
C SER A 31 -0.17 -2.98 -1.66
N PHE A 32 -1.38 -2.65 -1.25
CA PHE A 32 -1.84 -2.56 0.14
C PHE A 32 -0.90 -1.75 1.05
N ASP A 33 -0.23 -0.76 0.46
CA ASP A 33 0.77 0.05 1.13
C ASP A 33 0.12 0.97 2.18
N GLY A 34 0.56 0.85 3.42
CA GLY A 34 0.00 1.53 4.58
C GLY A 34 -1.23 0.85 5.18
N MET A 35 -1.79 -0.20 4.59
CA MET A 35 -2.95 -0.94 5.11
C MET A 35 -4.07 -0.05 5.66
N HIS A 36 -4.30 1.12 5.01
CA HIS A 36 -5.35 2.06 5.42
C HIS A 36 -6.75 1.43 5.41
N GLN A 37 -7.72 2.08 6.02
CA GLN A 37 -9.08 1.53 6.21
C GLN A 37 -9.73 1.03 4.93
N GLY A 38 -9.49 1.68 3.78
CA GLY A 38 -9.98 1.19 2.48
C GLY A 38 -9.35 -0.14 2.07
N HIS A 39 -8.04 -0.33 2.29
CA HIS A 39 -7.39 -1.63 2.06
C HIS A 39 -7.95 -2.71 2.99
N GLN A 40 -8.12 -2.37 4.27
CA GLN A 40 -8.70 -3.30 5.25
C GLN A 40 -10.14 -3.69 4.88
N ALA A 41 -10.96 -2.74 4.38
CA ALA A 41 -12.33 -3.03 3.95
C ALA A 41 -12.35 -4.06 2.80
N VAL A 42 -11.48 -3.88 1.80
CA VAL A 42 -11.35 -4.83 0.68
C VAL A 42 -10.93 -6.22 1.18
N ILE A 43 -9.91 -6.30 2.05
CA ILE A 43 -9.37 -7.59 2.53
C ILE A 43 -10.37 -8.29 3.48
N ARG A 44 -11.06 -7.55 4.35
CA ARG A 44 -12.15 -8.12 5.18
C ARG A 44 -13.26 -8.70 4.31
N ARG A 45 -13.63 -8.00 3.23
CA ARG A 45 -14.63 -8.51 2.29
C ARG A 45 -14.20 -9.81 1.61
N VAL A 46 -12.92 -9.96 1.30
CA VAL A 46 -12.35 -11.23 0.80
C VAL A 46 -12.54 -12.35 1.82
N ALA A 47 -12.20 -12.12 3.09
CA ALA A 47 -12.35 -13.13 4.14
C ALA A 47 -13.82 -13.51 4.35
N GLU A 48 -14.71 -12.52 4.42
CA GLU A 48 -16.17 -12.73 4.57
C GLU A 48 -16.76 -13.57 3.43
N LEU A 49 -16.45 -13.20 2.17
CA LEU A 49 -16.95 -13.94 1.01
C LEU A 49 -16.36 -15.34 0.93
N ALA A 50 -15.08 -15.49 1.26
CA ALA A 50 -14.43 -16.81 1.28
C ALA A 50 -15.09 -17.75 2.31
N GLU A 51 -15.46 -17.25 3.48
CA GLU A 51 -16.21 -18.01 4.49
C GLU A 51 -17.60 -18.39 3.95
N GLN A 52 -18.34 -17.44 3.38
CA GLN A 52 -19.69 -17.67 2.82
C GLN A 52 -19.68 -18.67 1.67
N GLU A 53 -18.69 -18.60 0.80
CA GLU A 53 -18.53 -19.46 -0.37
C GLU A 53 -17.78 -20.79 -0.07
N GLN A 54 -17.38 -21.01 1.19
CA GLN A 54 -16.51 -22.12 1.59
C GLN A 54 -15.25 -22.22 0.73
N ALA A 55 -14.72 -21.07 0.33
CA ALA A 55 -13.56 -20.89 -0.52
C ALA A 55 -12.32 -20.53 0.29
N PHE A 56 -11.15 -20.45 -0.34
CA PHE A 56 -9.97 -19.84 0.25
C PHE A 56 -9.99 -18.33 0.08
N SER A 57 -9.62 -17.60 1.12
CA SER A 57 -9.32 -16.17 1.06
C SER A 57 -7.87 -15.97 0.63
N VAL A 58 -7.65 -15.23 -0.47
CA VAL A 58 -6.33 -15.04 -1.07
C VAL A 58 -6.05 -13.57 -1.32
N VAL A 59 -4.95 -13.08 -0.79
CA VAL A 59 -4.43 -11.74 -1.08
C VAL A 59 -3.18 -11.87 -1.94
N VAL A 60 -3.15 -11.19 -3.08
CA VAL A 60 -1.96 -11.06 -3.92
C VAL A 60 -1.37 -9.66 -3.71
N LEU A 61 -0.15 -9.59 -3.25
CA LEU A 61 0.58 -8.34 -3.10
C LEU A 61 1.90 -8.33 -3.86
N PHE A 62 2.47 -7.16 -4.02
CA PHE A 62 3.70 -6.95 -4.79
C PHE A 62 4.84 -6.48 -3.90
N ASP A 63 6.02 -7.09 -4.13
CA ASP A 63 7.28 -6.65 -3.58
C ASP A 63 8.42 -6.86 -4.61
N PRO A 64 9.18 -5.81 -4.98
CA PRO A 64 9.01 -4.41 -4.58
C PRO A 64 7.68 -3.81 -5.06
N ARG A 65 7.28 -2.68 -4.48
CA ARG A 65 6.04 -2.00 -4.89
C ARG A 65 6.12 -1.57 -6.36
N PRO A 66 5.03 -1.70 -7.14
CA PRO A 66 4.98 -1.27 -8.55
C PRO A 66 5.46 0.17 -8.75
N ALA A 67 5.11 1.08 -7.84
CA ALA A 67 5.50 2.48 -7.94
C ALA A 67 7.02 2.69 -7.89
N LEU A 68 7.76 1.93 -7.05
CA LEU A 68 9.22 1.96 -7.01
C LEU A 68 9.80 1.50 -8.34
N VAL A 69 9.35 0.35 -8.85
CA VAL A 69 9.89 -0.25 -10.07
C VAL A 69 9.67 0.67 -11.27
N HIS A 70 8.46 1.21 -11.44
CA HIS A 70 8.17 2.14 -12.52
C HIS A 70 8.93 3.47 -12.39
N ALA A 71 9.06 4.02 -11.18
CA ALA A 71 9.80 5.25 -10.96
C ALA A 71 11.31 5.08 -11.23
N TYR A 72 11.85 3.91 -10.86
CA TYR A 72 13.24 3.57 -11.16
C TYR A 72 13.46 3.38 -12.66
N ALA A 73 12.64 2.58 -13.31
CA ALA A 73 12.73 2.32 -14.76
C ALA A 73 12.63 3.60 -15.59
N ALA A 74 11.76 4.53 -15.20
CA ALA A 74 11.63 5.82 -15.87
C ALA A 74 12.88 6.70 -15.81
N LYS A 75 13.75 6.50 -14.82
CA LYS A 75 15.01 7.26 -14.63
C LYS A 75 16.23 6.52 -15.15
N HIS A 76 16.13 5.23 -15.45
CA HIS A 76 17.25 4.35 -15.78
C HIS A 76 16.95 3.51 -17.04
N ASP A 77 16.43 4.14 -18.09
CA ASP A 77 16.23 3.56 -19.42
C ASP A 77 15.52 2.19 -19.40
N GLY A 78 14.49 2.05 -18.54
CA GLY A 78 13.69 0.84 -18.43
C GLY A 78 14.31 -0.25 -17.53
N GLN A 79 15.43 0.00 -16.89
CA GLN A 79 16.07 -0.97 -15.98
C GLN A 79 15.27 -1.12 -14.67
N GLU A 80 15.32 -2.30 -14.11
CA GLU A 80 14.73 -2.59 -12.79
C GLU A 80 15.64 -2.14 -11.66
N PRO A 81 15.08 -1.78 -10.49
CA PRO A 81 15.88 -1.46 -9.32
C PRO A 81 16.70 -2.69 -8.89
N PRO A 82 18.00 -2.51 -8.54
CA PRO A 82 18.81 -3.56 -7.92
C PRO A 82 18.11 -4.17 -6.70
N ALA A 83 18.41 -5.44 -6.43
CA ALA A 83 17.89 -6.09 -5.23
C ALA A 83 18.32 -5.32 -3.97
N GLY A 84 17.38 -5.09 -3.05
CA GLY A 84 17.63 -4.33 -1.83
C GLY A 84 17.58 -2.80 -1.99
N THR A 85 17.16 -2.29 -3.18
CA THR A 85 16.92 -0.84 -3.33
C THR A 85 15.87 -0.38 -2.32
N PRO A 86 16.19 0.58 -1.44
CA PRO A 86 15.26 1.08 -0.43
C PRO A 86 14.05 1.77 -1.09
N ASP A 87 12.85 1.46 -0.59
CA ASP A 87 11.65 2.17 -0.99
C ASP A 87 11.27 3.24 0.05
N THR A 88 11.90 4.39 -0.05
CA THR A 88 11.67 5.52 0.86
C THR A 88 10.24 6.09 0.80
N GLN A 89 9.43 5.63 -0.12
CA GLN A 89 8.03 6.03 -0.26
C GLN A 89 7.05 4.96 0.26
N ALA A 90 7.54 3.81 0.72
CA ALA A 90 6.69 2.81 1.32
C ALA A 90 6.15 3.29 2.67
N LEU A 91 4.84 3.23 2.87
CA LEU A 91 4.20 3.53 4.17
C LEU A 91 4.45 2.42 5.19
N THR A 92 4.52 1.18 4.72
CA THR A 92 4.72 -0.01 5.54
C THR A 92 5.69 -0.98 4.88
N SER A 93 6.44 -1.69 5.69
CA SER A 93 7.23 -2.85 5.24
C SER A 93 6.33 -3.97 4.70
N VAL A 94 6.93 -4.95 4.01
CA VAL A 94 6.19 -6.18 3.61
C VAL A 94 5.70 -6.91 4.86
N ASP A 95 6.54 -7.03 5.87
CA ASP A 95 6.23 -7.75 7.12
C ASP A 95 5.07 -7.12 7.88
N GLU A 96 5.00 -5.78 7.94
CA GLU A 96 3.85 -5.08 8.54
C GLU A 96 2.56 -5.36 7.77
N ARG A 97 2.61 -5.33 6.43
CA ARG A 97 1.45 -5.67 5.60
C ARG A 97 1.01 -7.11 5.84
N LEU A 98 1.95 -8.06 5.93
CA LEU A 98 1.66 -9.46 6.23
C LEU A 98 1.03 -9.62 7.61
N ARG A 99 1.57 -8.96 8.64
CA ARG A 99 0.96 -8.96 9.99
C ARG A 99 -0.47 -8.45 9.98
N ALA A 100 -0.72 -7.34 9.27
CA ALA A 100 -2.05 -6.75 9.18
C ALA A 100 -3.04 -7.63 8.40
N ILE A 101 -2.60 -8.29 7.33
CA ILE A 101 -3.41 -9.24 6.55
C ILE A 101 -3.72 -10.49 7.39
N ASP A 102 -2.72 -11.02 8.10
CA ASP A 102 -2.89 -12.18 8.98
C ASP A 102 -3.91 -11.92 10.10
N ALA A 103 -3.86 -10.72 10.69
CA ALA A 103 -4.81 -10.29 11.72
C ALA A 103 -6.27 -10.22 11.22
N ILE A 104 -6.50 -10.08 9.91
CA ILE A 104 -7.84 -10.13 9.32
C ILE A 104 -8.33 -11.58 9.16
N GLY A 105 -7.44 -12.57 9.19
CA GLY A 105 -7.81 -13.98 9.09
C GLY A 105 -7.80 -14.54 7.67
N VAL A 106 -6.96 -14.02 6.78
CA VAL A 106 -6.79 -14.50 5.40
C VAL A 106 -6.05 -15.86 5.38
N ASP A 107 -6.46 -16.78 4.51
CA ASP A 107 -5.82 -18.10 4.40
C ASP A 107 -4.45 -18.03 3.72
N TYR A 108 -4.35 -17.30 2.61
CA TYR A 108 -3.14 -17.22 1.78
C TYR A 108 -2.77 -15.77 1.43
N THR A 109 -1.48 -15.47 1.53
CA THR A 109 -0.90 -14.28 0.90
C THR A 109 0.17 -14.70 -0.10
N LEU A 110 0.00 -14.26 -1.35
CA LEU A 110 0.93 -14.50 -2.45
C LEU A 110 1.71 -13.22 -2.70
N ILE A 111 3.02 -13.24 -2.47
CA ILE A 111 3.91 -12.09 -2.72
C ILE A 111 4.53 -12.29 -4.10
N VAL A 112 4.13 -11.48 -5.06
CA VAL A 112 4.70 -11.51 -6.40
C VAL A 112 5.83 -10.48 -6.50
N ARG A 113 7.02 -10.94 -6.86
CA ARG A 113 8.11 -10.03 -7.23
C ARG A 113 7.67 -9.22 -8.44
N TYR A 114 7.51 -7.90 -8.26
CA TYR A 114 7.08 -7.04 -9.34
C TYR A 114 8.25 -6.70 -10.25
N THR A 115 8.14 -7.02 -11.54
CA THR A 115 9.14 -6.77 -12.57
C THR A 115 8.51 -6.01 -13.75
N MET A 116 9.32 -5.33 -14.57
CA MET A 116 8.82 -4.68 -15.78
C MET A 116 8.26 -5.69 -16.79
N ALA A 117 8.84 -6.88 -16.87
CA ALA A 117 8.33 -7.96 -17.71
C ALA A 117 6.95 -8.47 -17.24
N PHE A 118 6.74 -8.58 -15.92
CA PHE A 118 5.43 -8.90 -15.34
C PHE A 118 4.43 -7.76 -15.59
N ALA A 119 4.84 -6.50 -15.40
CA ALA A 119 4.01 -5.30 -15.63
C ALA A 119 3.50 -5.19 -17.08
N ALA A 120 4.23 -5.74 -18.04
CA ALA A 120 3.85 -5.76 -19.45
C ALA A 120 2.72 -6.76 -19.78
N LYS A 121 2.34 -7.64 -18.86
CA LYS A 121 1.27 -8.61 -19.07
C LYS A 121 -0.10 -7.93 -19.06
N SER A 122 -1.00 -8.40 -19.93
CA SER A 122 -2.36 -7.89 -19.96
C SER A 122 -3.15 -8.36 -18.71
N TYR A 123 -4.12 -7.55 -18.27
CA TYR A 123 -4.99 -7.93 -17.17
C TYR A 123 -5.80 -9.21 -17.46
N ARG A 124 -6.18 -9.45 -18.72
CA ARG A 124 -6.90 -10.68 -19.14
C ARG A 124 -6.05 -11.92 -18.94
N PHE A 125 -4.78 -11.85 -19.34
CA PHE A 125 -3.84 -12.94 -19.13
C PHE A 125 -3.67 -13.22 -17.64
N PHE A 126 -3.43 -12.18 -16.84
CA PHE A 126 -3.24 -12.27 -15.42
C PHE A 126 -4.46 -12.88 -14.70
N LEU A 127 -5.67 -12.38 -14.99
CA LEU A 127 -6.91 -12.93 -14.40
C LEU A 127 -7.16 -14.36 -14.85
N GLY A 128 -6.85 -14.71 -16.11
CA GLY A 128 -6.93 -16.09 -16.61
C GLY A 128 -6.04 -17.04 -15.83
N GLN A 129 -4.82 -16.62 -15.46
CA GLN A 129 -3.95 -17.41 -14.61
C GLN A 129 -4.54 -17.61 -13.21
N MET A 130 -5.12 -16.57 -12.60
CA MET A 130 -5.77 -16.68 -11.28
C MET A 130 -6.97 -17.63 -11.32
N VAL A 131 -7.80 -17.55 -12.35
CA VAL A 131 -8.94 -18.46 -12.53
C VAL A 131 -8.45 -19.91 -12.68
N GLY A 132 -7.44 -20.13 -13.53
CA GLY A 132 -6.95 -21.47 -13.86
C GLY A 132 -6.10 -22.11 -12.76
N LYS A 133 -5.24 -21.34 -12.10
CA LYS A 133 -4.26 -21.85 -11.13
C LYS A 133 -4.71 -21.73 -9.69
N LEU A 134 -5.24 -20.56 -9.29
CA LEU A 134 -5.72 -20.35 -7.93
C LEU A 134 -7.17 -20.81 -7.72
N GLY A 135 -7.86 -21.22 -8.79
CA GLY A 135 -9.28 -21.55 -8.71
C GLY A 135 -10.17 -20.36 -8.40
N MET A 136 -9.76 -19.14 -8.76
CA MET A 136 -10.51 -17.91 -8.48
C MET A 136 -11.92 -17.97 -9.08
N ARG A 137 -12.92 -17.69 -8.25
CA ARG A 137 -14.32 -17.53 -8.67
C ARG A 137 -14.88 -16.17 -8.33
N THR A 138 -14.31 -15.52 -7.33
CA THR A 138 -14.69 -14.15 -6.95
C THR A 138 -13.42 -13.31 -6.86
N LEU A 139 -13.42 -12.18 -7.57
CA LEU A 139 -12.39 -11.14 -7.49
C LEU A 139 -12.96 -9.95 -6.74
N VAL A 140 -12.30 -9.52 -5.67
CA VAL A 140 -12.72 -8.37 -4.87
C VAL A 140 -11.75 -7.21 -5.11
N LEU A 141 -12.25 -6.06 -5.49
CA LEU A 141 -11.45 -4.88 -5.79
C LEU A 141 -12.00 -3.62 -5.11
N GLY A 142 -11.13 -2.66 -4.84
CA GLY A 142 -11.57 -1.30 -4.56
C GLY A 142 -12.06 -0.58 -5.81
N SER A 143 -12.82 0.48 -5.64
CA SER A 143 -13.54 1.19 -6.71
C SER A 143 -12.64 1.86 -7.76
N ASP A 144 -11.36 2.15 -7.46
CA ASP A 144 -10.39 2.73 -8.39
C ASP A 144 -9.29 1.75 -8.85
N ALA A 145 -9.45 0.47 -8.55
CA ALA A 145 -8.50 -0.55 -8.92
C ALA A 145 -8.27 -0.58 -10.44
N ALA A 146 -7.01 -0.75 -10.82
CA ALA A 146 -6.65 -1.00 -12.21
C ALA A 146 -5.36 -1.80 -12.27
N MET A 147 -5.31 -2.79 -13.17
CA MET A 147 -4.20 -3.74 -13.29
C MET A 147 -3.81 -4.01 -14.74
N GLY A 148 -2.71 -4.72 -14.90
CA GLY A 148 -2.15 -5.09 -16.20
C GLY A 148 -1.49 -3.92 -16.94
N ALA A 149 -0.92 -4.20 -18.11
CA ALA A 149 -0.23 -3.24 -18.93
C ALA A 149 -1.07 -1.97 -19.15
N ASN A 150 -0.45 -0.81 -18.95
CA ASN A 150 -1.07 0.52 -19.08
C ASN A 150 -2.34 0.72 -18.22
N ARG A 151 -2.50 -0.05 -17.14
CA ARG A 151 -3.70 -0.03 -16.28
C ARG A 151 -5.01 -0.28 -17.07
N ALA A 152 -4.94 -1.03 -18.16
CA ALA A 152 -6.07 -1.27 -19.05
C ALA A 152 -7.21 -2.07 -18.39
N GLY A 153 -6.90 -2.87 -17.36
CA GLY A 153 -7.87 -3.60 -16.56
C GLY A 153 -8.41 -2.75 -15.42
N ASN A 154 -9.15 -1.70 -15.71
CA ASN A 154 -9.92 -0.95 -14.71
C ASN A 154 -11.19 -1.75 -14.32
N VAL A 155 -11.87 -1.31 -13.27
CA VAL A 155 -13.09 -1.98 -12.75
C VAL A 155 -14.09 -2.29 -13.84
N LYS A 156 -14.40 -1.31 -14.72
CA LYS A 156 -15.35 -1.50 -15.83
C LYS A 156 -14.91 -2.54 -16.86
N ALA A 157 -13.61 -2.54 -17.20
CA ALA A 157 -13.06 -3.52 -18.15
C ALA A 157 -13.07 -4.95 -17.57
N ILE A 158 -12.83 -5.08 -16.26
CA ILE A 158 -12.88 -6.35 -15.54
C ILE A 158 -14.33 -6.83 -15.37
N GLU A 159 -15.25 -5.93 -15.04
CA GLU A 159 -16.70 -6.24 -14.99
C GLU A 159 -17.20 -6.80 -16.33
N ASN A 160 -16.87 -6.12 -17.43
CA ASN A 160 -17.24 -6.59 -18.75
C ASN A 160 -16.63 -7.97 -19.08
N LEU A 161 -15.39 -8.22 -18.62
CA LEU A 161 -14.74 -9.53 -18.81
C LEU A 161 -15.44 -10.61 -17.98
N ALA A 162 -15.79 -10.31 -16.73
CA ALA A 162 -16.51 -11.24 -15.86
C ALA A 162 -17.87 -11.61 -16.45
N LEU A 163 -18.65 -10.62 -16.89
CA LEU A 163 -19.95 -10.82 -17.54
C LEU A 163 -19.84 -11.61 -18.84
N ALA A 164 -18.85 -11.28 -19.69
CA ALA A 164 -18.68 -11.94 -20.99
C ALA A 164 -18.24 -13.40 -20.87
N THR A 165 -17.45 -13.73 -19.84
CA THR A 165 -16.89 -15.07 -19.68
C THR A 165 -17.68 -15.95 -18.73
N GLY A 166 -18.33 -15.37 -17.72
CA GLY A 166 -19.06 -16.09 -16.66
C GLY A 166 -18.17 -16.99 -15.79
N VAL A 167 -16.83 -16.88 -15.87
CA VAL A 167 -15.91 -17.78 -15.15
C VAL A 167 -15.54 -17.29 -13.76
N PHE A 168 -15.75 -16.01 -13.48
CA PHE A 168 -15.58 -15.40 -12.15
C PHE A 168 -16.57 -14.24 -11.97
N GLN A 169 -16.81 -13.86 -10.73
CA GLN A 169 -17.60 -12.70 -10.35
C GLN A 169 -16.67 -11.56 -9.88
N LEU A 170 -17.09 -10.31 -10.12
CA LEU A 170 -16.42 -9.13 -9.60
C LEU A 170 -17.25 -8.53 -8.47
N GLU A 171 -16.66 -8.39 -7.32
CA GLU A 171 -17.19 -7.64 -6.18
C GLU A 171 -16.39 -6.33 -6.06
N VAL A 172 -17.07 -5.19 -6.02
CA VAL A 172 -16.44 -3.88 -5.85
C VAL A 172 -16.79 -3.32 -4.49
N VAL A 173 -15.77 -3.08 -3.68
CA VAL A 173 -15.90 -2.56 -2.33
C VAL A 173 -15.82 -1.04 -2.36
N ASP A 174 -16.71 -0.39 -1.61
CA ASP A 174 -16.58 1.04 -1.32
C ASP A 174 -15.41 1.26 -0.34
N ASP A 175 -14.26 1.62 -0.88
CA ASP A 175 -13.02 1.88 -0.19
C ASP A 175 -12.66 3.38 -0.16
N PHE A 176 -13.62 4.25 -0.45
CA PHE A 176 -13.45 5.69 -0.60
C PHE A 176 -13.20 6.42 0.73
N GLY A 177 -13.86 5.96 1.79
CA GLY A 177 -13.93 6.66 3.06
C GLY A 177 -14.94 7.82 3.03
N PRO A 178 -14.76 8.84 3.88
CA PRO A 178 -15.73 9.92 4.05
C PRO A 178 -15.84 10.88 2.87
N GLY A 179 -15.10 10.65 1.77
CA GLY A 179 -15.17 11.46 0.58
C GLY A 179 -13.82 11.74 -0.08
N LEU A 180 -13.72 12.90 -0.73
CA LEU A 180 -12.54 13.37 -1.43
C LEU A 180 -11.83 14.46 -0.63
N THR A 181 -10.51 14.44 -0.68
CA THR A 181 -9.64 15.50 -0.15
C THR A 181 -8.73 16.04 -1.25
N ARG A 182 -7.99 17.11 -0.95
CA ARG A 182 -7.10 17.79 -1.91
C ARG A 182 -5.67 17.67 -1.46
N VAL A 183 -4.84 17.05 -2.29
CA VAL A 183 -3.42 16.85 -2.05
C VAL A 183 -2.60 17.58 -3.09
N PRO A 184 -1.66 18.47 -2.69
CA PRO A 184 -0.73 19.13 -3.61
C PRO A 184 0.10 18.10 -4.37
N VAL A 185 0.28 18.31 -5.69
CA VAL A 185 1.06 17.38 -6.53
C VAL A 185 2.54 17.35 -6.12
N ASN A 186 3.05 18.49 -5.71
CA ASN A 186 4.46 18.67 -5.34
C ASN A 186 4.59 19.09 -3.86
N ALA A 187 3.84 18.44 -2.98
CA ALA A 187 3.97 18.68 -1.55
C ALA A 187 5.40 18.35 -1.10
N LYS A 188 6.04 19.34 -0.45
CA LYS A 188 7.33 19.11 0.20
C LYS A 188 7.08 18.81 1.68
N PRO A 189 7.87 17.92 2.27
CA PRO A 189 7.85 17.74 3.71
C PRO A 189 8.11 19.05 4.45
N VAL A 190 7.39 19.26 5.55
CA VAL A 190 7.51 20.44 6.39
C VAL A 190 7.88 19.99 7.78
N MET A 191 8.97 20.53 8.31
CA MET A 191 9.30 20.37 9.72
C MET A 191 8.44 21.34 10.53
N PRO A 192 7.61 20.87 11.48
CA PRO A 192 6.83 21.76 12.32
C PRO A 192 7.74 22.72 13.09
N SER A 193 7.42 24.01 13.07
CA SER A 193 8.18 25.05 13.79
C SER A 193 7.70 25.24 15.24
N GLU A 194 6.50 24.73 15.54
CA GLU A 194 5.84 24.86 16.84
C GLU A 194 5.51 23.49 17.42
N PRO A 195 5.45 23.31 18.74
CA PRO A 195 4.99 22.08 19.36
C PRO A 195 3.53 21.77 19.03
N GLY A 196 3.25 20.52 18.73
CA GLY A 196 1.91 20.04 18.39
C GLY A 196 1.75 19.76 16.90
N GLU A 197 0.58 19.25 16.54
CA GLU A 197 0.26 18.95 15.15
C GLU A 197 -0.24 20.20 14.42
N PRO A 198 0.21 20.43 13.17
CA PRO A 198 -0.33 21.49 12.33
C PRO A 198 -1.82 21.26 12.05
N SER A 199 -2.61 22.31 12.09
CA SER A 199 -4.03 22.26 11.69
C SER A 199 -4.18 22.05 10.18
N ASP A 200 -5.36 21.57 9.76
CA ASP A 200 -5.71 21.49 8.35
C ASP A 200 -5.79 22.90 7.74
N PRO A 201 -4.98 23.26 6.74
CA PRO A 201 -5.05 24.56 6.09
C PRO A 201 -6.39 24.82 5.39
N LEU A 202 -7.22 23.80 5.24
CA LEU A 202 -8.55 23.87 4.63
C LEU A 202 -9.68 23.68 5.64
N GLU A 203 -9.37 23.59 6.94
CA GLU A 203 -10.38 23.50 7.98
C GLU A 203 -11.24 24.79 7.98
N GLY A 204 -12.57 24.62 7.96
CA GLY A 204 -13.50 25.75 7.89
C GLY A 204 -13.47 26.56 6.59
N ALA A 205 -12.59 26.25 5.64
CA ALA A 205 -12.46 27.01 4.41
C ALA A 205 -13.72 26.90 3.51
N SER A 206 -14.14 28.03 2.96
CA SER A 206 -15.20 28.12 1.98
C SER A 206 -14.84 27.40 0.66
N LYS A 207 -15.84 27.14 -0.17
CA LYS A 207 -15.63 26.54 -1.50
C LYS A 207 -14.69 27.40 -2.39
N ALA A 208 -14.75 28.73 -2.25
CA ALA A 208 -13.90 29.64 -3.01
C ALA A 208 -12.44 29.57 -2.53
N GLU A 209 -12.21 29.55 -1.22
CA GLU A 209 -10.88 29.42 -0.63
C GLU A 209 -10.25 28.07 -0.96
N ARG A 210 -11.00 26.97 -0.88
CA ARG A 210 -10.54 25.64 -1.29
C ARG A 210 -10.12 25.59 -2.77
N ARG A 211 -10.86 26.28 -3.66
CA ARG A 211 -10.50 26.40 -5.07
C ARG A 211 -9.23 27.22 -5.28
N ALA A 212 -9.13 28.38 -4.60
CA ALA A 212 -7.96 29.23 -4.67
C ALA A 212 -6.71 28.50 -4.17
N TRP A 213 -6.81 27.81 -3.03
CA TRP A 213 -5.74 26.99 -2.48
C TRP A 213 -5.32 25.88 -3.45
N SER A 214 -6.29 25.17 -4.03
CA SER A 214 -6.00 24.10 -4.99
C SER A 214 -5.28 24.59 -6.23
N LYS A 215 -5.66 25.76 -6.74
CA LYS A 215 -4.99 26.38 -7.90
C LYS A 215 -3.56 26.78 -7.53
N LYS A 216 -3.36 27.40 -6.36
CA LYS A 216 -2.04 27.84 -5.85
C LYS A 216 -1.09 26.64 -5.68
N HIS A 217 -1.57 25.52 -5.14
CA HIS A 217 -0.76 24.35 -4.80
C HIS A 217 -0.85 23.23 -5.83
N GLN A 218 -1.50 23.46 -6.99
CA GLN A 218 -1.73 22.46 -8.03
C GLN A 218 -2.30 21.15 -7.46
N ALA A 219 -3.22 21.28 -6.48
CA ALA A 219 -3.74 20.16 -5.75
C ALA A 219 -4.70 19.31 -6.60
N LYS A 220 -4.58 18.00 -6.47
CA LYS A 220 -5.49 17.01 -7.06
C LYS A 220 -6.49 16.52 -6.02
N GLU A 221 -7.69 16.19 -6.46
CA GLU A 221 -8.63 15.46 -5.64
C GLU A 221 -8.21 13.99 -5.57
N VAL A 222 -8.14 13.48 -4.36
CA VAL A 222 -7.87 12.07 -4.05
C VAL A 222 -8.89 11.58 -3.04
N ARG A 223 -9.08 10.29 -2.95
CA ARG A 223 -9.91 9.68 -1.91
C ARG A 223 -9.31 9.95 -0.53
N THR A 224 -10.16 10.15 0.46
CA THR A 224 -9.70 10.33 1.84
C THR A 224 -8.91 9.10 2.29
N TRP A 225 -9.42 7.90 2.08
CA TRP A 225 -8.71 6.66 2.34
C TRP A 225 -7.79 6.31 1.17
N SER A 226 -6.60 6.88 1.16
CA SER A 226 -5.59 6.56 0.16
C SER A 226 -4.17 6.73 0.68
N SER A 227 -3.26 5.88 0.23
CA SER A 227 -1.82 5.98 0.55
C SER A 227 -1.22 7.34 0.15
N THR A 228 -1.76 7.98 -0.89
CA THR A 228 -1.35 9.33 -1.32
C THR A 228 -1.69 10.37 -0.27
N ASN A 229 -2.90 10.32 0.28
CA ASN A 229 -3.32 11.24 1.34
C ASN A 229 -2.53 11.00 2.63
N VAL A 230 -2.33 9.73 3.01
CA VAL A 230 -1.52 9.39 4.18
C VAL A 230 -0.11 9.97 4.07
N ARG A 231 0.57 9.76 2.92
CA ARG A 231 1.91 10.36 2.72
C ARG A 231 1.90 11.88 2.81
N TYR A 232 0.88 12.52 2.25
CA TYR A 232 0.73 13.96 2.36
C TYR A 232 0.60 14.40 3.82
N LEU A 233 -0.28 13.80 4.58
CA LEU A 233 -0.50 14.14 5.98
C LEU A 233 0.77 13.95 6.81
N LEU A 234 1.45 12.81 6.66
CA LEU A 234 2.74 12.55 7.32
C LEU A 234 3.79 13.60 6.93
N SER A 235 3.87 13.96 5.64
CA SER A 235 4.80 14.98 5.17
C SER A 235 4.53 16.39 5.71
N GLN A 236 3.32 16.64 6.19
CA GLN A 236 2.92 17.91 6.81
C GLN A 236 2.93 17.85 8.35
N GLY A 237 3.36 16.73 8.95
CA GLY A 237 3.37 16.54 10.40
C GLY A 237 1.99 16.28 11.02
N ARG A 238 0.97 16.00 10.23
CA ARG A 238 -0.40 15.68 10.66
C ARG A 238 -0.55 14.20 10.94
N ILE A 239 0.09 13.73 12.00
CA ILE A 239 0.23 12.30 12.30
C ILE A 239 -1.11 11.69 12.73
N LYS A 240 -1.88 12.37 13.59
CA LYS A 240 -3.19 11.88 14.05
C LYS A 240 -4.19 11.73 12.91
N ASP A 241 -4.15 12.66 11.95
CA ASP A 241 -5.01 12.57 10.77
C ASP A 241 -4.59 11.40 9.87
N ALA A 242 -3.29 11.15 9.74
CA ALA A 242 -2.78 9.99 9.03
C ALA A 242 -3.19 8.68 9.72
N ASP A 243 -3.02 8.59 11.03
CA ASP A 243 -3.39 7.44 11.85
C ASP A 243 -4.91 7.16 11.79
N ALA A 244 -5.73 8.22 11.77
CA ALA A 244 -7.17 8.08 11.59
C ALA A 244 -7.55 7.45 10.24
N ILE A 245 -6.78 7.71 9.17
CA ILE A 245 -6.99 7.09 7.86
C ILE A 245 -6.43 5.66 7.83
N LEU A 246 -5.29 5.45 8.46
CA LEU A 246 -4.67 4.12 8.57
C LEU A 246 -5.53 3.18 9.42
N GLY A 247 -6.18 3.69 10.45
CA GLY A 247 -6.87 2.90 11.48
C GLY A 247 -5.91 2.24 12.48
N HIS A 248 -4.64 2.66 12.45
CA HIS A 248 -3.56 2.27 13.36
C HIS A 248 -2.50 3.37 13.40
N ALA A 249 -1.62 3.36 14.39
CA ALA A 249 -0.49 4.29 14.44
C ALA A 249 0.47 4.04 13.28
N HIS A 250 0.95 5.13 12.65
CA HIS A 250 2.06 5.03 11.71
C HIS A 250 3.33 4.61 12.45
N ALA A 251 4.05 3.65 11.90
CA ALA A 251 5.27 3.13 12.46
C ALA A 251 6.45 3.21 11.48
N VAL A 252 7.64 3.35 12.04
CA VAL A 252 8.90 3.24 11.33
C VAL A 252 9.74 2.21 12.05
N GLU A 253 10.20 1.20 11.33
CA GLU A 253 11.04 0.12 11.86
C GLU A 253 12.46 0.24 11.31
N GLY A 254 13.47 0.12 12.16
CA GLY A 254 14.86 0.16 11.74
C GLY A 254 15.80 -0.46 12.75
N THR A 255 17.01 -0.79 12.30
CA THR A 255 18.07 -1.28 13.19
C THR A 255 18.65 -0.12 13.96
N VAL A 256 18.76 -0.26 15.28
CA VAL A 256 19.48 0.72 16.11
C VAL A 256 20.98 0.59 15.88
N VAL A 257 21.60 1.68 15.54
CA VAL A 257 23.05 1.77 15.29
C VAL A 257 23.72 2.73 16.28
N HIS A 258 25.01 2.54 16.50
CA HIS A 258 25.81 3.48 17.30
C HIS A 258 25.94 4.82 16.57
N GLY A 259 25.58 5.91 17.26
CA GLY A 259 25.81 7.28 16.81
C GLY A 259 26.99 7.92 17.56
N GLU A 260 27.03 9.24 17.56
CA GLU A 260 28.09 10.02 18.23
C GLU A 260 28.00 10.03 19.78
N GLU A 261 27.02 9.36 20.36
CA GLU A 261 26.75 9.24 21.81
C GLU A 261 26.64 10.59 22.58
N ARG A 262 26.44 11.70 21.88
CA ARG A 262 26.32 13.04 22.48
C ARG A 262 25.21 13.12 23.51
N GLY A 263 24.09 12.48 23.26
CA GLY A 263 22.96 12.44 24.19
C GLY A 263 23.32 11.85 25.55
N ARG A 264 24.21 10.87 25.59
CA ARG A 264 24.69 10.24 26.82
C ARG A 264 25.45 11.21 27.72
N THR A 265 26.24 12.10 27.12
CA THR A 265 27.04 13.10 27.86
C THR A 265 26.20 14.18 28.52
N ILE A 266 24.98 14.43 28.02
CA ILE A 266 24.04 15.42 28.54
C ILE A 266 22.86 14.77 29.29
N GLY A 267 22.93 13.46 29.58
CA GLY A 267 21.91 12.73 30.37
C GLY A 267 20.68 12.29 29.57
N PHE A 268 20.66 12.44 28.25
CA PHE A 268 19.56 12.00 27.37
C PHE A 268 20.08 11.02 26.31
N PRO A 269 20.24 9.71 26.64
CA PRO A 269 20.62 8.71 25.68
C PRO A 269 19.65 8.68 24.50
N THR A 270 20.20 8.64 23.28
CA THR A 270 19.44 8.57 22.03
C THR A 270 19.67 7.23 21.35
N ALA A 271 18.62 6.68 20.74
CA ALA A 271 18.72 5.58 19.80
C ALA A 271 18.78 6.16 18.37
N ASN A 272 19.79 5.78 17.60
CA ASN A 272 19.90 6.17 16.20
C ASN A 272 19.44 5.00 15.33
N LEU A 273 18.50 5.27 14.40
CA LEU A 273 18.12 4.28 13.40
C LEU A 273 19.13 4.30 12.25
N SER A 274 19.37 3.13 11.65
CA SER A 274 20.17 3.02 10.43
C SER A 274 19.54 3.80 9.27
N GLU A 275 20.33 4.09 8.23
CA GLU A 275 19.81 4.79 7.03
C GLU A 275 18.68 4.02 6.31
N ASN A 276 18.64 2.70 6.46
CA ASN A 276 17.63 1.84 5.85
C ASN A 276 16.51 1.55 6.85
N VAL A 277 15.60 2.49 7.00
CA VAL A 277 14.37 2.27 7.78
C VAL A 277 13.24 1.76 6.90
N ALA A 278 12.40 0.90 7.44
CA ALA A 278 11.12 0.53 6.85
C ALA A 278 10.03 1.47 7.38
N GLY A 279 9.11 1.88 6.52
CA GLY A 279 8.11 2.90 6.82
C GLY A 279 8.48 4.27 6.24
N TYR A 280 7.46 5.09 6.01
CA TYR A 280 7.62 6.40 5.40
C TYR A 280 8.11 7.43 6.41
N LEU A 281 9.33 7.89 6.22
CA LEU A 281 9.97 8.94 7.02
C LEU A 281 10.19 10.17 6.11
N PRO A 282 9.27 11.16 6.12
CA PRO A 282 9.33 12.29 5.19
C PRO A 282 10.41 13.32 5.51
N VAL A 283 10.90 13.34 6.74
CA VAL A 283 11.91 14.31 7.23
C VAL A 283 12.93 13.61 8.10
N ASP A 284 14.19 14.00 7.96
CA ASP A 284 15.27 13.59 8.85
C ASP A 284 15.34 14.55 10.04
N GLY A 285 15.51 14.02 11.24
CA GLY A 285 15.61 14.86 12.42
C GLY A 285 15.69 14.06 13.72
N ALA A 286 15.96 14.78 14.80
CA ALA A 286 15.88 14.23 16.15
C ALA A 286 14.42 14.31 16.63
N VAL A 287 13.90 13.19 17.11
CA VAL A 287 12.54 13.08 17.64
C VAL A 287 12.63 12.77 19.12
N SER A 288 11.85 13.47 19.95
CA SER A 288 11.71 13.19 21.37
C SER A 288 10.40 12.46 21.62
N TYR A 289 10.47 11.26 22.22
CA TYR A 289 9.29 10.47 22.58
C TYR A 289 9.20 10.27 24.07
N THR A 290 7.99 10.24 24.59
CA THR A 290 7.72 9.88 25.99
C THR A 290 7.62 8.37 26.21
N HIS A 291 7.42 7.59 25.13
CA HIS A 291 7.32 6.13 25.19
C HIS A 291 8.04 5.50 23.99
N LEU A 292 9.09 4.75 24.27
CA LEU A 292 9.77 3.86 23.34
C LEU A 292 9.48 2.42 23.79
N THR A 293 8.77 1.64 22.95
CA THR A 293 8.71 0.20 23.12
C THR A 293 9.86 -0.43 22.34
N LEU A 294 10.95 -0.74 23.05
CA LEU A 294 12.00 -1.59 22.51
C LEU A 294 11.62 -3.05 22.78
N PRO A 295 11.74 -3.97 21.81
CA PRO A 295 11.63 -5.39 22.12
C PRO A 295 12.75 -5.73 23.12
N THR A 296 12.36 -6.29 24.25
CA THR A 296 13.29 -6.83 25.23
C THR A 296 13.88 -8.10 24.62
N ILE A 297 15.19 -8.10 24.38
CA ILE A 297 15.95 -9.28 23.97
C ILE A 297 16.17 -10.17 25.19
#